data_5c7b5ce30843539981642a66ce0586fe
#
_entry.id   5c7b5ce30843539981642a66ce0586fe
#
_cell.length_a   1.000
_cell.length_b   1.000
_cell.length_c   1.000
_cell.angle_alpha   90.00
_cell.angle_beta   90.00
_cell.angle_gamma   90.00
#
_symmetry.space_group_name_H-M   'P 1'
#
loop_
_entity.id
_entity.type
_entity.pdbx_description
1 polymer ?
#
loop_
_entity_poly.entity_id
_entity_poly.type
_entity_poly.pdbx_seq_one_letter_code
_entity_poly.pdbx_strand_id
1 'polypeptide(L)'
;MKVALLSDCYPPRVGGIESQVSDLAARLVGAGHEVEVFTATTGPKGECRGAVEAVAVDGGLVRVHRLAEPLLGGLPVNPFAVGEMRRRLAAGGFDVAHVHVGVVSPFAWDAARVATGLGLPTALTWHCVLDRAGVVYRASGVLRRWVERGAVLSAVSSFAARQVAAAAPAGTEVAVLPNAIDLDAWRPRERPLPLRRWGDHDTYGAVGAVPGGAVARAKGEEVRLVSTMRLAPRKRPVELVEAFAAAGVADRARLEIIGDGPLRGRVAQRVTDLGLTGRVVLRGRVERSELRESYARAHGYLAPTRLEAFGIAVLEARAAGLPVVAMAGSGVDDIVEHEVDGLLVPDDTALAAAIRRVVDDVDWRGRVAEHNRSVPPPQTWGTVLADVEAEYRRAQEAR
;
A
#
# COMPACT_ATOMS: atom_id res chain seq x y z
N MET A 1 -13.57 -18.90 -13.84
CA MET A 1 -12.32 -18.85 -14.62
C MET A 1 -11.19 -19.45 -13.78
N LYS A 2 -10.18 -19.97 -14.46
CA LYS A 2 -8.91 -20.35 -13.83
C LYS A 2 -7.88 -19.23 -14.04
N VAL A 3 -7.44 -18.61 -12.94
CA VAL A 3 -6.62 -17.40 -12.94
C VAL A 3 -5.20 -17.71 -12.45
N ALA A 4 -4.17 -17.31 -13.21
CA ALA A 4 -2.80 -17.29 -12.74
C ALA A 4 -2.45 -15.87 -12.25
N LEU A 5 -2.17 -15.68 -10.96
CA LEU A 5 -1.62 -14.44 -10.41
C LEU A 5 -0.11 -14.55 -10.34
N LEU A 6 0.60 -13.60 -10.95
CA LEU A 6 2.07 -13.63 -11.01
C LEU A 6 2.65 -12.36 -10.38
N SER A 7 3.47 -12.53 -9.32
CA SER A 7 4.05 -11.41 -8.57
C SER A 7 5.43 -11.75 -8.02
N ASP A 8 6.37 -10.80 -8.11
CA ASP A 8 7.68 -10.94 -7.43
C ASP A 8 7.49 -11.18 -5.94
N CYS A 9 6.54 -10.47 -5.35
CA CYS A 9 6.32 -10.37 -3.91
C CYS A 9 4.99 -10.99 -3.49
N TYR A 10 5.04 -11.85 -2.45
CA TYR A 10 3.87 -12.50 -1.83
C TYR A 10 4.15 -12.76 -0.33
N PRO A 11 3.15 -13.01 0.53
CA PRO A 11 3.41 -13.44 1.90
C PRO A 11 4.34 -14.68 1.97
N PRO A 12 5.22 -14.77 2.98
CA PRO A 12 5.23 -14.04 4.26
C PRO A 12 5.92 -12.67 4.22
N ARG A 13 6.39 -12.23 3.06
CA ARG A 13 6.91 -10.88 2.92
C ARG A 13 5.80 -9.87 3.19
N VAL A 14 6.14 -8.77 3.90
CA VAL A 14 5.19 -7.72 4.31
C VAL A 14 5.36 -6.48 3.44
N GLY A 15 4.29 -6.05 2.79
CA GLY A 15 4.23 -4.83 1.96
C GLY A 15 2.86 -4.68 1.31
N GLY A 16 2.66 -3.55 0.62
CA GLY A 16 1.37 -3.23 0.01
C GLY A 16 1.00 -4.17 -1.14
N ILE A 17 1.95 -4.52 -2.02
CA ILE A 17 1.71 -5.43 -3.15
C ILE A 17 1.39 -6.83 -2.63
N GLU A 18 2.19 -7.32 -1.66
CA GLU A 18 2.05 -8.64 -1.06
C GLU A 18 0.65 -8.86 -0.48
N SER A 19 0.16 -7.90 0.30
CA SER A 19 -1.18 -7.96 0.88
C SER A 19 -2.24 -7.91 -0.21
N GLN A 20 -2.13 -7.00 -1.17
CA GLN A 20 -3.14 -6.84 -2.22
C GLN A 20 -3.26 -8.08 -3.12
N VAL A 21 -2.14 -8.69 -3.51
CA VAL A 21 -2.16 -9.92 -4.33
C VAL A 21 -2.74 -11.09 -3.53
N SER A 22 -2.42 -11.18 -2.24
CA SER A 22 -2.97 -12.23 -1.37
C SER A 22 -4.47 -12.04 -1.13
N ASP A 23 -4.90 -10.81 -0.83
CA ASP A 23 -6.31 -10.49 -0.62
C ASP A 23 -7.10 -10.69 -1.93
N LEU A 24 -6.56 -10.28 -3.09
CA LEU A 24 -7.17 -10.53 -4.40
C LEU A 24 -7.34 -12.03 -4.68
N ALA A 25 -6.31 -12.83 -4.42
CA ALA A 25 -6.40 -14.29 -4.60
C ALA A 25 -7.55 -14.89 -3.77
N ALA A 26 -7.67 -14.48 -2.51
CA ALA A 26 -8.75 -14.93 -1.62
C ALA A 26 -10.13 -14.49 -2.12
N ARG A 27 -10.27 -13.24 -2.57
CA ARG A 27 -11.55 -12.71 -3.08
C ARG A 27 -11.97 -13.37 -4.39
N LEU A 28 -11.04 -13.64 -5.28
CA LEU A 28 -11.32 -14.39 -6.51
C LEU A 28 -11.79 -15.82 -6.22
N VAL A 29 -11.16 -16.51 -5.26
CA VAL A 29 -11.63 -17.84 -4.83
C VAL A 29 -13.03 -17.75 -4.24
N GLY A 30 -13.30 -16.77 -3.37
CA GLY A 30 -14.63 -16.52 -2.80
C GLY A 30 -15.70 -16.21 -3.87
N ALA A 31 -15.30 -15.67 -5.03
CA ALA A 31 -16.17 -15.44 -6.18
C ALA A 31 -16.31 -16.66 -7.12
N GLY A 32 -15.74 -17.81 -6.75
CA GLY A 32 -15.88 -19.07 -7.49
C GLY A 32 -14.84 -19.27 -8.60
N HIS A 33 -13.73 -18.51 -8.60
CA HIS A 33 -12.61 -18.73 -9.51
C HIS A 33 -11.62 -19.75 -8.94
N GLU A 34 -10.96 -20.52 -9.79
CA GLU A 34 -9.77 -21.31 -9.44
C GLU A 34 -8.54 -20.38 -9.55
N VAL A 35 -7.75 -20.27 -8.47
CA VAL A 35 -6.62 -19.34 -8.43
C VAL A 35 -5.33 -20.06 -8.08
N GLU A 36 -4.31 -19.82 -8.91
CA GLU A 36 -2.94 -20.24 -8.63
C GLU A 36 -2.02 -19.00 -8.63
N VAL A 37 -1.19 -18.87 -7.59
CA VAL A 37 -0.22 -17.77 -7.45
C VAL A 37 1.18 -18.28 -7.80
N PHE A 38 1.90 -17.51 -8.61
CA PHE A 38 3.31 -17.76 -8.95
C PHE A 38 4.15 -16.62 -8.38
N THR A 39 5.16 -16.95 -7.55
CA THR A 39 5.96 -15.91 -6.90
C THR A 39 7.43 -16.28 -6.76
N ALA A 40 8.29 -15.24 -6.77
CA ALA A 40 9.70 -15.36 -6.45
C ALA A 40 9.99 -15.20 -4.93
N THR A 41 8.95 -15.15 -4.09
CA THR A 41 9.10 -15.08 -2.63
C THR A 41 9.13 -16.47 -2.02
N THR A 42 10.14 -16.73 -1.17
CA THR A 42 10.24 -17.95 -0.36
C THR A 42 9.05 -18.07 0.58
N GLY A 43 8.53 -19.26 0.76
CA GLY A 43 7.41 -19.54 1.66
C GLY A 43 7.80 -19.47 3.15
N PRO A 44 6.81 -19.53 4.05
CA PRO A 44 7.01 -19.31 5.49
C PRO A 44 7.89 -20.36 6.17
N LYS A 45 7.99 -21.58 5.61
CA LYS A 45 8.85 -22.66 6.10
C LYS A 45 10.10 -22.86 5.23
N GLY A 46 10.42 -21.89 4.35
CA GLY A 46 11.55 -21.98 3.44
C GLY A 46 11.22 -22.62 2.08
N GLU A 47 9.94 -22.79 1.74
CA GLU A 47 9.52 -23.34 0.45
C GLU A 47 10.05 -22.47 -0.70
N CYS A 48 10.72 -23.10 -1.63
CA CYS A 48 11.39 -22.47 -2.78
C CYS A 48 11.56 -23.46 -3.93
N ARG A 49 12.26 -23.07 -4.99
CA ARG A 49 12.68 -23.94 -6.12
C ARG A 49 11.54 -24.78 -6.72
N GLY A 50 10.36 -24.17 -6.85
CA GLY A 50 9.19 -24.81 -7.45
C GLY A 50 8.29 -25.58 -6.49
N ALA A 51 8.51 -25.48 -5.19
CA ALA A 51 7.57 -26.01 -4.20
C ALA A 51 6.16 -25.41 -4.41
N VAL A 52 5.14 -26.22 -4.18
CA VAL A 52 3.73 -25.81 -4.25
C VAL A 52 3.11 -26.01 -2.89
N GLU A 53 2.51 -24.96 -2.36
CA GLU A 53 1.74 -25.00 -1.12
C GLU A 53 0.26 -24.70 -1.40
N ALA A 54 -0.63 -25.26 -0.60
CA ALA A 54 -2.05 -24.91 -0.60
C ALA A 54 -2.35 -24.05 0.62
N VAL A 55 -2.81 -22.83 0.37
CA VAL A 55 -3.17 -21.86 1.41
C VAL A 55 -4.69 -21.82 1.50
N ALA A 56 -5.23 -22.12 2.68
CA ALA A 56 -6.66 -22.03 2.94
C ALA A 56 -7.09 -20.56 2.98
N VAL A 57 -8.17 -20.24 2.29
CA VAL A 57 -8.81 -18.93 2.28
C VAL A 57 -10.33 -19.12 2.41
N ASP A 58 -11.05 -18.03 2.67
CA ASP A 58 -12.51 -18.09 2.67
C ASP A 58 -13.03 -18.52 1.29
N GLY A 59 -13.80 -19.60 1.27
CA GLY A 59 -14.36 -20.16 0.03
C GLY A 59 -13.52 -21.23 -0.65
N GLY A 60 -12.29 -21.55 -0.19
CA GLY A 60 -11.50 -22.61 -0.81
C GLY A 60 -10.00 -22.58 -0.55
N LEU A 61 -9.23 -22.91 -1.55
CA LEU A 61 -7.78 -23.03 -1.50
C LEU A 61 -7.11 -22.22 -2.63
N VAL A 62 -6.03 -21.52 -2.29
CA VAL A 62 -5.11 -20.92 -3.26
C VAL A 62 -3.87 -21.79 -3.36
N ARG A 63 -3.51 -22.24 -4.57
CA ARG A 63 -2.22 -22.90 -4.79
C ARG A 63 -1.13 -21.87 -5.03
N VAL A 64 -0.04 -21.94 -4.28
CA VAL A 64 1.07 -20.98 -4.36
C VAL A 64 2.33 -21.72 -4.83
N HIS A 65 2.81 -21.35 -6.02
CA HIS A 65 4.04 -21.87 -6.63
C HIS A 65 5.22 -20.99 -6.21
N ARG A 66 6.06 -21.49 -5.31
CA ARG A 66 7.25 -20.80 -4.79
C ARG A 66 8.44 -20.98 -5.72
N LEU A 67 8.59 -20.09 -6.68
CA LEU A 67 9.68 -20.10 -7.66
C LEU A 67 10.90 -19.28 -7.20
N ALA A 68 11.03 -19.04 -5.91
CA ALA A 68 12.16 -18.34 -5.32
C ALA A 68 13.48 -19.13 -5.48
N GLU A 69 14.61 -18.40 -5.60
CA GLU A 69 15.96 -18.96 -5.52
C GLU A 69 16.68 -18.33 -4.31
N PRO A 70 17.02 -19.13 -3.28
CA PRO A 70 17.55 -18.59 -2.02
C PRO A 70 18.99 -18.05 -2.13
N LEU A 71 19.69 -18.26 -3.24
CA LEU A 71 21.08 -17.82 -3.44
C LEU A 71 21.27 -16.28 -3.42
N LEU A 72 20.23 -15.50 -3.56
CA LEU A 72 20.31 -14.04 -3.71
C LEU A 72 19.87 -13.28 -2.44
N GLY A 73 20.12 -13.82 -1.25
CA GLY A 73 19.93 -13.08 0.00
C GLY A 73 18.48 -12.65 0.26
N GLY A 74 17.48 -13.41 -0.19
CA GLY A 74 16.06 -13.11 0.02
C GLY A 74 15.48 -12.05 -0.92
N LEU A 75 16.22 -11.66 -1.95
CA LEU A 75 15.66 -10.84 -3.04
C LEU A 75 14.64 -11.67 -3.83
N PRO A 76 13.47 -11.10 -4.20
CA PRO A 76 12.44 -11.82 -4.94
C PRO A 76 12.79 -11.88 -6.44
N VAL A 77 13.91 -12.51 -6.75
CA VAL A 77 14.39 -12.71 -8.12
C VAL A 77 14.79 -14.16 -8.32
N ASN A 78 14.47 -14.72 -9.46
CA ASN A 78 14.95 -16.04 -9.87
C ASN A 78 15.16 -16.09 -11.39
N PRO A 79 16.38 -15.92 -11.88
CA PRO A 79 16.67 -15.99 -13.32
C PRO A 79 16.42 -17.37 -13.93
N PHE A 80 16.28 -18.41 -13.12
CA PHE A 80 16.03 -19.80 -13.57
C PHE A 80 14.54 -20.17 -13.55
N ALA A 81 13.67 -19.30 -13.04
CA ALA A 81 12.23 -19.60 -12.93
C ALA A 81 11.50 -19.73 -14.27
N VAL A 82 12.04 -19.15 -15.35
CA VAL A 82 11.36 -19.02 -16.64
C VAL A 82 10.91 -20.35 -17.22
N GLY A 83 11.79 -21.36 -17.22
CA GLY A 83 11.47 -22.69 -17.76
C GLY A 83 10.36 -23.38 -16.98
N GLU A 84 10.43 -23.32 -15.67
CA GLU A 84 9.42 -23.90 -14.77
C GLU A 84 8.07 -23.16 -14.88
N MET A 85 8.10 -21.82 -14.85
CA MET A 85 6.93 -20.98 -15.05
C MET A 85 6.24 -21.30 -16.38
N ARG A 86 7.02 -21.38 -17.48
CA ARG A 86 6.50 -21.70 -18.81
C ARG A 86 5.82 -23.06 -18.84
N ARG A 87 6.43 -24.10 -18.27
CA ARG A 87 5.83 -25.45 -18.21
C ARG A 87 4.50 -25.44 -17.47
N ARG A 88 4.46 -24.81 -16.29
CA ARG A 88 3.26 -24.77 -15.44
C ARG A 88 2.14 -23.95 -16.06
N LEU A 89 2.45 -22.79 -16.62
CA LEU A 89 1.45 -21.97 -17.30
C LEU A 89 0.89 -22.68 -18.54
N ALA A 90 1.74 -23.35 -19.33
CA ALA A 90 1.30 -24.08 -20.51
C ALA A 90 0.44 -25.32 -20.18
N ALA A 91 0.73 -26.01 -19.09
CA ALA A 91 0.02 -27.22 -18.65
C ALA A 91 -1.21 -26.90 -17.77
N GLY A 92 -1.29 -25.69 -17.22
CA GLY A 92 -2.25 -25.37 -16.16
C GLY A 92 -3.68 -25.12 -16.62
N GLY A 93 -3.93 -24.89 -17.91
CA GLY A 93 -5.26 -24.59 -18.44
C GLY A 93 -5.86 -23.30 -17.91
N PHE A 94 -5.03 -22.25 -17.78
CA PHE A 94 -5.45 -20.95 -17.29
C PHE A 94 -6.24 -20.19 -18.36
N ASP A 95 -7.32 -19.53 -17.93
CA ASP A 95 -8.12 -18.64 -18.77
C ASP A 95 -7.47 -17.26 -18.92
N VAL A 96 -6.73 -16.83 -17.88
CA VAL A 96 -6.05 -15.52 -17.83
C VAL A 96 -4.84 -15.57 -16.92
N ALA A 97 -3.79 -14.81 -17.28
CA ALA A 97 -2.65 -14.46 -16.44
C ALA A 97 -2.74 -13.00 -15.98
N HIS A 98 -2.69 -12.75 -14.68
CA HIS A 98 -2.64 -11.40 -14.13
C HIS A 98 -1.27 -11.17 -13.49
N VAL A 99 -0.49 -10.28 -14.08
CA VAL A 99 0.88 -9.98 -13.67
C VAL A 99 0.92 -8.67 -12.88
N HIS A 100 1.39 -8.73 -11.65
CA HIS A 100 1.54 -7.57 -10.76
C HIS A 100 2.95 -7.02 -10.81
N VAL A 101 3.10 -5.79 -11.33
CA VAL A 101 4.39 -5.19 -11.67
C VAL A 101 4.78 -4.12 -10.63
N GLY A 102 5.99 -4.27 -10.06
CA GLY A 102 6.66 -3.25 -9.24
C GLY A 102 7.62 -2.39 -10.07
N VAL A 103 8.42 -1.54 -9.40
CA VAL A 103 9.42 -0.69 -10.07
C VAL A 103 10.53 -1.52 -10.71
N VAL A 104 11.08 -2.46 -9.94
CA VAL A 104 12.09 -3.43 -10.37
C VAL A 104 11.49 -4.80 -10.09
N SER A 105 10.97 -5.41 -11.12
CA SER A 105 10.20 -6.66 -11.05
C SER A 105 10.67 -7.67 -12.10
N PRO A 106 11.89 -8.20 -11.99
CA PRO A 106 12.43 -9.12 -13.00
C PRO A 106 11.55 -10.36 -13.18
N PHE A 107 11.00 -10.91 -12.10
CA PHE A 107 10.11 -12.06 -12.16
C PHE A 107 8.79 -11.73 -12.89
N ALA A 108 8.17 -10.58 -12.59
CA ALA A 108 6.95 -10.14 -13.27
C ALA A 108 7.20 -9.84 -14.76
N TRP A 109 8.39 -9.30 -15.12
CA TRP A 109 8.77 -9.10 -16.52
C TRP A 109 8.91 -10.43 -17.27
N ASP A 110 9.53 -11.42 -16.65
CA ASP A 110 9.61 -12.78 -17.20
C ASP A 110 8.23 -13.42 -17.29
N ALA A 111 7.37 -13.20 -16.29
CA ALA A 111 6.00 -13.68 -16.29
C ALA A 111 5.18 -13.11 -17.44
N ALA A 112 5.24 -11.79 -17.65
CA ALA A 112 4.57 -11.13 -18.78
C ALA A 112 5.09 -11.65 -20.14
N ARG A 113 6.41 -11.82 -20.27
CA ARG A 113 7.04 -12.37 -21.47
C ARG A 113 6.62 -13.82 -21.75
N VAL A 114 6.52 -14.65 -20.70
CA VAL A 114 6.13 -16.05 -20.81
C VAL A 114 4.64 -16.17 -21.12
N ALA A 115 3.78 -15.50 -20.37
CA ALA A 115 2.32 -15.55 -20.55
C ALA A 115 1.90 -15.09 -21.96
N THR A 116 2.37 -13.91 -22.38
CA THR A 116 2.09 -13.38 -23.72
C THR A 116 2.74 -14.25 -24.83
N GLY A 117 3.90 -14.86 -24.56
CA GLY A 117 4.56 -15.76 -25.50
C GLY A 117 3.90 -17.13 -25.64
N LEU A 118 3.06 -17.53 -24.69
CA LEU A 118 2.18 -18.71 -24.76
C LEU A 118 0.82 -18.38 -25.41
N GLY A 119 0.56 -17.12 -25.71
CA GLY A 119 -0.76 -16.66 -26.18
C GLY A 119 -1.82 -16.73 -25.07
N LEU A 120 -1.43 -16.73 -23.79
CA LEU A 120 -2.38 -16.68 -22.68
C LEU A 120 -2.93 -15.24 -22.56
N PRO A 121 -4.25 -15.03 -22.45
CA PRO A 121 -4.81 -13.72 -22.13
C PRO A 121 -4.11 -13.12 -20.93
N THR A 122 -3.57 -11.89 -21.04
CA THR A 122 -2.64 -11.35 -20.03
C THR A 122 -3.03 -9.95 -19.64
N ALA A 123 -3.33 -9.74 -18.35
CA ALA A 123 -3.49 -8.44 -17.70
C ALA A 123 -2.21 -8.07 -16.94
N LEU A 124 -1.79 -6.81 -17.03
CA LEU A 124 -0.60 -6.29 -16.37
C LEU A 124 -1.00 -5.08 -15.52
N THR A 125 -0.84 -5.18 -14.17
CA THR A 125 -1.16 -4.06 -13.28
C THR A 125 0.10 -3.53 -12.60
N TRP A 126 0.36 -2.22 -12.77
CA TRP A 126 1.44 -1.50 -12.10
C TRP A 126 1.03 -1.02 -10.72
N HIS A 127 1.75 -1.48 -9.69
CA HIS A 127 1.60 -1.07 -8.29
C HIS A 127 2.61 0.02 -7.87
N CYS A 128 3.29 0.63 -8.81
CA CYS A 128 4.37 1.58 -8.54
C CYS A 128 4.30 2.80 -9.45
N VAL A 129 5.00 3.85 -9.04
CA VAL A 129 5.30 5.01 -9.86
C VAL A 129 6.48 4.66 -10.76
N LEU A 130 6.34 4.81 -12.07
CA LEU A 130 7.43 4.52 -13.02
C LEU A 130 8.55 5.56 -12.97
N ASP A 131 8.22 6.83 -12.74
CA ASP A 131 9.19 7.92 -12.66
C ASP A 131 10.28 7.78 -13.76
N ARG A 132 11.55 7.77 -13.39
CA ARG A 132 12.69 7.58 -14.33
C ARG A 132 12.70 6.20 -15.00
N ALA A 133 12.12 5.17 -14.37
CA ALA A 133 12.00 3.85 -14.96
C ALA A 133 11.13 3.84 -16.23
N GLY A 134 10.19 4.78 -16.38
CA GLY A 134 9.40 4.95 -17.60
C GLY A 134 10.23 5.16 -18.86
N VAL A 135 11.38 5.81 -18.74
CA VAL A 135 12.34 5.98 -19.86
C VAL A 135 12.90 4.63 -20.30
N VAL A 136 13.26 3.76 -19.33
CA VAL A 136 13.78 2.41 -19.61
C VAL A 136 12.72 1.56 -20.28
N TYR A 137 11.48 1.57 -19.76
CA TYR A 137 10.35 0.86 -20.38
C TYR A 137 10.13 1.28 -21.83
N ARG A 138 10.16 2.59 -22.12
CA ARG A 138 10.00 3.13 -23.47
C ARG A 138 11.15 2.73 -24.39
N ALA A 139 12.39 2.93 -23.93
CA ALA A 139 13.59 2.63 -24.73
C ALA A 139 13.75 1.14 -25.04
N SER A 140 13.36 0.25 -24.10
CA SER A 140 13.44 -1.20 -24.31
C SER A 140 12.39 -1.75 -25.29
N GLY A 141 11.32 -1.00 -25.54
CA GLY A 141 10.18 -1.45 -26.36
C GLY A 141 9.44 -2.65 -25.79
N VAL A 142 9.63 -2.94 -24.49
CA VAL A 142 9.04 -4.12 -23.86
C VAL A 142 7.51 -4.02 -23.77
N LEU A 143 6.97 -2.83 -23.43
CA LEU A 143 5.52 -2.62 -23.38
C LEU A 143 4.88 -2.79 -24.76
N ARG A 144 5.56 -2.26 -25.82
CA ARG A 144 5.09 -2.46 -27.19
C ARG A 144 4.92 -3.95 -27.50
N ARG A 145 5.96 -4.75 -27.22
CA ARG A 145 5.92 -6.19 -27.49
C ARG A 145 4.84 -6.94 -26.73
N TRP A 146 4.52 -6.53 -25.50
CA TRP A 146 3.44 -7.14 -24.73
C TRP A 146 2.07 -6.76 -25.26
N VAL A 147 1.85 -5.47 -25.57
CA VAL A 147 0.60 -4.96 -26.17
C VAL A 147 0.35 -5.58 -27.55
N GLU A 148 1.36 -5.66 -28.41
CA GLU A 148 1.27 -6.32 -29.72
C GLU A 148 0.92 -7.82 -29.62
N ARG A 149 1.12 -8.44 -28.45
CA ARG A 149 0.73 -9.82 -28.15
C ARG A 149 -0.58 -9.92 -27.38
N GLY A 150 -1.37 -8.87 -27.33
CA GLY A 150 -2.68 -8.85 -26.71
C GLY A 150 -2.68 -8.65 -25.19
N ALA A 151 -1.58 -8.18 -24.59
CA ALA A 151 -1.60 -7.81 -23.17
C ALA A 151 -2.38 -6.50 -22.96
N VAL A 152 -3.26 -6.47 -21.96
CA VAL A 152 -3.94 -5.28 -21.51
C VAL A 152 -3.21 -4.68 -20.30
N LEU A 153 -3.20 -3.34 -20.22
CA LEU A 153 -2.43 -2.60 -19.23
C LEU A 153 -3.36 -1.89 -18.24
N SER A 154 -3.00 -1.94 -16.99
CA SER A 154 -3.67 -1.19 -15.93
C SER A 154 -2.67 -0.70 -14.87
N ALA A 155 -3.10 0.24 -14.03
CA ALA A 155 -2.32 0.73 -12.91
C ALA A 155 -3.24 1.07 -11.74
N VAL A 156 -2.67 1.09 -10.53
CA VAL A 156 -3.44 1.23 -9.29
C VAL A 156 -4.02 2.62 -9.04
N SER A 157 -3.67 3.61 -9.87
CA SER A 157 -4.22 4.97 -9.78
C SER A 157 -4.15 5.68 -11.12
N SER A 158 -4.92 6.76 -11.27
CA SER A 158 -4.87 7.64 -12.44
C SER A 158 -3.48 8.26 -12.63
N PHE A 159 -2.80 8.57 -11.52
CA PHE A 159 -1.42 9.07 -11.56
C PHE A 159 -0.44 8.04 -12.12
N ALA A 160 -0.50 6.79 -11.66
CA ALA A 160 0.33 5.70 -12.17
C ALA A 160 -0.04 5.33 -13.61
N ALA A 161 -1.34 5.29 -13.96
CA ALA A 161 -1.83 4.99 -15.30
C ALA A 161 -1.30 5.97 -16.35
N ARG A 162 -1.28 7.28 -16.07
CA ARG A 162 -0.67 8.29 -16.96
C ARG A 162 0.80 8.01 -17.24
N GLN A 163 1.56 7.54 -16.25
CA GLN A 163 2.99 7.23 -16.43
C GLN A 163 3.21 5.97 -17.26
N VAL A 164 2.37 4.93 -17.05
CA VAL A 164 2.39 3.71 -17.86
C VAL A 164 2.01 4.03 -19.31
N ALA A 165 0.93 4.81 -19.52
CA ALA A 165 0.50 5.25 -20.84
C ALA A 165 1.59 6.05 -21.58
N ALA A 166 2.30 6.94 -20.86
CA ALA A 166 3.43 7.69 -21.43
C ALA A 166 4.62 6.79 -21.84
N ALA A 167 4.73 5.60 -21.28
CA ALA A 167 5.77 4.63 -21.62
C ALA A 167 5.32 3.58 -22.65
N ALA A 168 4.02 3.41 -22.84
CA ALA A 168 3.39 2.47 -23.78
C ALA A 168 3.34 3.06 -25.21
N PRO A 169 2.99 2.24 -26.24
CA PRO A 169 2.68 2.75 -27.58
C PRO A 169 1.55 3.79 -27.56
N ALA A 170 1.60 4.76 -28.47
CA ALA A 170 0.54 5.75 -28.60
C ALA A 170 -0.83 5.08 -28.86
N GLY A 171 -1.86 5.57 -28.17
CA GLY A 171 -3.21 5.01 -28.27
C GLY A 171 -3.47 3.75 -27.41
N THR A 172 -2.46 3.28 -26.65
CA THR A 172 -2.68 2.18 -25.71
C THR A 172 -3.56 2.64 -24.55
N GLU A 173 -4.66 1.96 -24.34
CA GLU A 173 -5.51 2.15 -23.16
C GLU A 173 -4.83 1.56 -21.91
N VAL A 174 -4.77 2.35 -20.85
CA VAL A 174 -4.30 1.91 -19.53
C VAL A 174 -5.41 2.15 -18.53
N ALA A 175 -6.04 1.06 -18.07
CA ALA A 175 -7.13 1.13 -17.12
C ALA A 175 -6.64 1.52 -15.72
N VAL A 176 -7.51 2.14 -14.91
CA VAL A 176 -7.26 2.32 -13.47
C VAL A 176 -7.89 1.14 -12.75
N LEU A 177 -7.05 0.34 -12.09
CA LEU A 177 -7.45 -0.82 -11.31
C LEU A 177 -6.94 -0.63 -9.87
N PRO A 178 -7.69 0.06 -9.01
CA PRO A 178 -7.21 0.47 -7.71
C PRO A 178 -6.98 -0.71 -6.77
N ASN A 179 -6.13 -0.54 -5.78
CA ASN A 179 -6.10 -1.45 -4.66
C ASN A 179 -7.39 -1.33 -3.85
N ALA A 180 -7.78 -2.41 -3.18
CA ALA A 180 -8.99 -2.46 -2.38
C ALA A 180 -8.73 -2.80 -0.92
N ILE A 181 -9.70 -2.46 -0.07
CA ILE A 181 -9.72 -2.83 1.34
C ILE A 181 -11.04 -3.50 1.71
N ASP A 182 -11.00 -4.23 2.82
CA ASP A 182 -12.20 -4.70 3.51
C ASP A 182 -12.70 -3.59 4.43
N LEU A 183 -13.78 -2.91 4.05
CA LEU A 183 -14.33 -1.79 4.81
C LEU A 183 -14.71 -2.18 6.23
N ASP A 184 -15.33 -3.35 6.43
CA ASP A 184 -15.80 -3.77 7.76
C ASP A 184 -14.64 -3.97 8.73
N ALA A 185 -13.47 -4.29 8.19
CA ALA A 185 -12.26 -4.39 8.97
C ALA A 185 -11.73 -3.03 9.47
N TRP A 186 -12.04 -1.92 8.77
CA TRP A 186 -11.51 -0.59 9.08
C TRP A 186 -12.56 0.36 9.68
N ARG A 187 -13.85 0.10 9.50
CA ARG A 187 -14.90 0.93 10.09
C ARG A 187 -14.72 1.09 11.60
N PRO A 188 -14.90 2.28 12.15
CA PRO A 188 -14.90 2.49 13.59
C PRO A 188 -15.97 1.61 14.24
N ARG A 189 -15.60 0.90 15.29
CA ARG A 189 -16.58 0.18 16.10
C ARG A 189 -17.43 1.19 16.88
N GLU A 190 -18.74 0.95 17.00
CA GLU A 190 -19.68 1.86 17.67
C GLU A 190 -19.34 2.12 19.15
N ARG A 191 -18.52 1.29 19.79
CA ARG A 191 -17.96 1.53 21.12
C ARG A 191 -16.53 2.00 21.02
N PRO A 192 -16.21 3.22 21.54
CA PRO A 192 -14.83 3.60 21.78
C PRO A 192 -14.19 2.53 22.66
N LEU A 193 -13.09 1.95 22.22
CA LEU A 193 -12.29 1.06 23.08
C LEU A 193 -11.92 1.85 24.33
N PRO A 194 -12.00 1.25 25.55
CA PRO A 194 -11.61 1.92 26.77
C PRO A 194 -10.20 2.48 26.61
N LEU A 195 -10.01 3.75 26.98
CA LEU A 195 -8.73 4.45 26.88
C LEU A 195 -7.68 3.67 27.68
N ARG A 196 -6.94 2.78 27.04
CA ARG A 196 -5.69 2.30 27.60
C ARG A 196 -4.75 3.50 27.68
N ARG A 197 -4.16 3.74 28.85
CA ARG A 197 -3.17 4.81 29.02
C ARG A 197 -2.05 4.62 27.99
N TRP A 198 -1.66 5.67 27.32
CA TRP A 198 -0.41 5.74 26.58
C TRP A 198 0.70 5.42 27.60
N GLY A 199 1.43 4.33 27.39
CA GLY A 199 2.45 3.86 28.33
C GLY A 199 2.30 2.41 28.80
N ASP A 200 1.14 1.79 28.67
CA ASP A 200 0.93 0.41 29.12
C ASP A 200 1.59 -0.66 28.19
N HIS A 201 2.32 -0.25 27.18
CA HIS A 201 3.12 -1.09 26.28
C HIS A 201 4.60 -0.69 26.19
N ASP A 202 5.14 -0.04 27.22
CA ASP A 202 6.55 0.36 27.31
C ASP A 202 7.53 -0.81 27.56
N THR A 203 7.31 -1.97 26.93
CA THR A 203 8.27 -3.10 26.99
C THR A 203 9.10 -3.29 25.73
N TYR A 204 9.08 -2.35 24.78
CA TYR A 204 9.99 -2.39 23.64
C TYR A 204 10.84 -1.13 23.56
N GLY A 205 12.01 -1.18 24.24
CA GLY A 205 13.19 -0.36 23.95
C GLY A 205 12.96 1.15 23.94
N ALA A 206 12.56 1.74 25.06
CA ALA A 206 12.65 3.18 25.26
C ALA A 206 14.11 3.61 25.24
N VAL A 207 14.53 4.30 24.18
CA VAL A 207 15.74 5.11 24.24
C VAL A 207 15.40 6.33 25.11
N GLY A 208 15.81 6.28 26.39
CA GLY A 208 15.84 7.43 27.28
C GLY A 208 14.49 7.82 27.91
N ALA A 209 14.06 7.08 28.94
CA ALA A 209 13.13 7.64 29.92
C ALA A 209 13.80 8.75 30.71
N VAL A 210 13.41 10.01 30.51
CA VAL A 210 13.77 11.12 31.40
C VAL A 210 12.67 11.25 32.45
N PRO A 211 13.01 11.24 33.77
CA PRO A 211 12.02 11.39 34.83
C PRO A 211 11.44 12.81 34.84
N GLY A 212 10.13 12.92 34.83
CA GLY A 212 9.34 13.92 35.53
C GLY A 212 9.68 15.39 35.37
N GLY A 213 9.31 15.99 34.23
CA GLY A 213 9.01 17.42 34.19
C GLY A 213 7.48 17.60 34.17
N ALA A 214 6.93 18.20 35.23
CA ALA A 214 5.51 18.53 35.28
C ALA A 214 5.16 19.56 34.21
N VAL A 215 4.62 19.15 33.07
CA VAL A 215 4.00 20.03 32.10
C VAL A 215 2.58 20.26 32.56
N ALA A 216 2.26 21.49 32.91
CA ALA A 216 0.91 21.94 33.28
C ALA A 216 -0.11 21.52 32.20
N ARG A 217 -1.13 20.76 32.59
CA ARG A 217 -2.24 20.34 31.75
C ARG A 217 -3.02 21.56 31.29
N ALA A 218 -2.93 21.88 30.00
CA ALA A 218 -3.94 22.72 29.36
C ALA A 218 -5.29 21.97 29.35
N LYS A 219 -6.38 22.68 29.71
CA LYS A 219 -7.76 22.17 29.64
C LYS A 219 -8.16 21.96 28.17
N GLY A 220 -7.95 20.77 27.61
CA GLY A 220 -8.36 20.38 26.27
C GLY A 220 -7.98 18.93 26.02
N GLU A 221 -8.75 18.21 25.22
CA GLU A 221 -8.42 16.86 24.80
C GLU A 221 -7.18 16.89 23.89
N GLU A 222 -6.15 16.08 24.21
CA GLU A 222 -4.91 16.00 23.43
C GLU A 222 -5.19 15.38 22.06
N VAL A 223 -4.87 16.11 20.99
CA VAL A 223 -5.07 15.64 19.61
C VAL A 223 -4.02 14.59 19.27
N ARG A 224 -4.47 13.44 18.76
CA ARG A 224 -3.62 12.31 18.35
C ARG A 224 -3.57 12.23 16.84
N LEU A 225 -2.39 12.38 16.29
CA LEU A 225 -2.13 12.21 14.86
C LEU A 225 -1.40 10.91 14.63
N VAL A 226 -1.69 10.23 13.55
CA VAL A 226 -1.05 8.96 13.19
C VAL A 226 -0.52 9.01 11.77
N SER A 227 0.58 8.30 11.53
CA SER A 227 1.14 8.06 10.21
C SER A 227 1.66 6.63 10.14
N THR A 228 1.37 5.92 9.06
CA THR A 228 1.83 4.54 8.85
C THR A 228 2.66 4.46 7.59
N MET A 229 3.95 4.09 7.74
CA MET A 229 4.85 4.01 6.60
C MET A 229 6.10 3.15 6.88
N ARG A 230 6.72 2.69 5.81
CA ARG A 230 8.11 2.23 5.91
C ARG A 230 9.02 3.44 6.15
N LEU A 231 9.90 3.39 7.16
CA LEU A 231 10.85 4.47 7.46
C LEU A 231 12.01 4.47 6.45
N ALA A 232 11.71 4.87 5.22
CA ALA A 232 12.62 4.94 4.09
C ALA A 232 12.62 6.35 3.46
N PRO A 233 13.68 6.79 2.75
CA PRO A 233 13.78 8.15 2.22
C PRO A 233 12.57 8.58 1.39
N ARG A 234 12.08 7.71 0.51
CA ARG A 234 10.92 7.99 -0.35
C ARG A 234 9.63 8.27 0.43
N LYS A 235 9.50 7.74 1.66
CA LYS A 235 8.31 7.92 2.52
C LYS A 235 8.38 9.17 3.39
N ARG A 236 9.53 9.86 3.41
CA ARG A 236 9.75 11.17 4.04
C ARG A 236 9.40 11.24 5.54
N PRO A 237 9.84 10.24 6.37
CA PRO A 237 9.51 10.25 7.80
C PRO A 237 10.21 11.37 8.58
N VAL A 238 11.37 11.84 8.12
CA VAL A 238 12.11 12.95 8.76
C VAL A 238 11.38 14.26 8.50
N GLU A 239 10.97 14.50 7.26
CA GLU A 239 10.23 15.69 6.85
C GLU A 239 8.85 15.76 7.55
N LEU A 240 8.22 14.62 7.86
CA LEU A 240 7.01 14.59 8.67
C LEU A 240 7.26 15.13 10.09
N VAL A 241 8.34 14.71 10.73
CA VAL A 241 8.71 15.19 12.07
C VAL A 241 9.01 16.70 12.02
N GLU A 242 9.69 17.17 10.98
CA GLU A 242 9.98 18.59 10.76
C GLU A 242 8.70 19.42 10.55
N ALA A 243 7.76 18.91 9.74
CA ALA A 243 6.47 19.56 9.52
C ALA A 243 5.62 19.60 10.81
N PHE A 244 5.66 18.54 11.63
CA PHE A 244 4.99 18.52 12.93
C PHE A 244 5.61 19.56 13.89
N ALA A 245 6.93 19.70 13.92
CA ALA A 245 7.59 20.75 14.68
C ALA A 245 7.19 22.15 14.20
N ALA A 246 7.26 22.38 12.88
CA ALA A 246 6.92 23.67 12.25
C ALA A 246 5.45 24.04 12.44
N ALA A 247 4.55 23.08 12.59
CA ALA A 247 3.15 23.30 12.92
C ALA A 247 2.96 23.98 14.28
N GLY A 248 3.91 23.85 15.22
CA GLY A 248 3.86 24.50 16.55
C GLY A 248 2.71 24.01 17.42
N VAL A 249 2.40 22.71 17.35
CA VAL A 249 1.26 22.08 18.04
C VAL A 249 1.67 21.05 19.10
N ALA A 250 2.95 20.91 19.38
CA ALA A 250 3.49 19.87 20.25
C ALA A 250 3.06 19.99 21.73
N ASP A 251 2.55 21.12 22.16
CA ASP A 251 1.97 21.34 23.49
C ASP A 251 0.59 20.68 23.66
N ARG A 252 -0.17 20.52 22.56
CA ARG A 252 -1.56 20.02 22.54
C ARG A 252 -1.81 18.86 21.60
N ALA A 253 -0.79 18.37 20.89
CA ALA A 253 -0.90 17.24 19.99
C ALA A 253 0.25 16.25 20.18
N ARG A 254 0.00 15.00 19.79
CA ARG A 254 1.01 13.93 19.66
C ARG A 254 0.95 13.31 18.28
N LEU A 255 2.13 12.87 17.79
CA LEU A 255 2.26 12.15 16.54
C LEU A 255 2.77 10.73 16.81
N GLU A 256 2.01 9.74 16.36
CA GLU A 256 2.40 8.34 16.34
C GLU A 256 2.86 7.96 14.93
N ILE A 257 4.09 7.47 14.77
CA ILE A 257 4.61 6.96 13.52
C ILE A 257 4.74 5.44 13.63
N ILE A 258 3.93 4.73 12.85
CA ILE A 258 3.85 3.26 12.84
C ILE A 258 4.62 2.75 11.62
N GLY A 259 5.50 1.81 11.86
CA GLY A 259 6.33 1.17 10.85
C GLY A 259 7.81 1.21 11.21
N ASP A 260 8.61 0.58 10.36
CA ASP A 260 10.04 0.44 10.56
C ASP A 260 10.80 0.62 9.25
N GLY A 261 12.13 0.81 9.35
CA GLY A 261 12.97 0.94 8.17
C GLY A 261 14.32 1.57 8.44
N PRO A 262 15.14 1.72 7.39
CA PRO A 262 16.55 2.15 7.54
C PRO A 262 16.73 3.55 8.13
N LEU A 263 15.70 4.41 8.09
CA LEU A 263 15.75 5.75 8.64
C LEU A 263 15.31 5.86 10.11
N ARG A 264 14.96 4.74 10.79
CA ARG A 264 14.47 4.78 12.17
C ARG A 264 15.38 5.57 13.11
N GLY A 265 16.69 5.31 13.09
CA GLY A 265 17.66 6.02 13.91
C GLY A 265 17.75 7.52 13.59
N ARG A 266 17.70 7.87 12.30
CA ARG A 266 17.71 9.27 11.86
C ARG A 266 16.44 10.01 12.29
N VAL A 267 15.28 9.36 12.21
CA VAL A 267 14.01 9.95 12.68
C VAL A 267 14.03 10.15 14.19
N ALA A 268 14.51 9.16 14.97
CA ALA A 268 14.64 9.27 16.42
C ALA A 268 15.57 10.42 16.83
N GLN A 269 16.73 10.55 16.16
CA GLN A 269 17.65 11.67 16.38
C GLN A 269 16.96 13.01 16.08
N ARG A 270 16.22 13.10 14.95
CA ARG A 270 15.53 14.34 14.59
C ARG A 270 14.46 14.73 15.59
N VAL A 271 13.74 13.75 16.16
CA VAL A 271 12.78 13.97 17.25
C VAL A 271 13.48 14.60 18.47
N THR A 272 14.65 14.09 18.84
CA THR A 272 15.43 14.64 19.96
C THR A 272 15.94 16.05 19.66
N ASP A 273 16.52 16.28 18.48
CA ASP A 273 17.08 17.59 18.07
C ASP A 273 16.03 18.70 18.06
N LEU A 274 14.78 18.35 17.76
CA LEU A 274 13.65 19.28 17.74
C LEU A 274 12.90 19.39 19.08
N GLY A 275 13.37 18.72 20.14
CA GLY A 275 12.74 18.74 21.47
C GLY A 275 11.36 18.06 21.51
N LEU A 276 11.09 17.12 20.59
CA LEU A 276 9.80 16.46 20.45
C LEU A 276 9.73 15.11 21.18
N THR A 277 10.70 14.79 22.03
CA THR A 277 10.71 13.58 22.87
C THR A 277 9.42 13.49 23.69
N GLY A 278 8.73 12.35 23.61
CA GLY A 278 7.41 12.15 24.25
C GLY A 278 6.23 12.79 23.51
N ARG A 279 6.47 13.56 22.44
CA ARG A 279 5.44 14.12 21.56
C ARG A 279 5.34 13.39 20.22
N VAL A 280 6.47 12.88 19.73
CA VAL A 280 6.53 11.98 18.58
C VAL A 280 6.97 10.61 19.05
N VAL A 281 6.17 9.57 18.74
CA VAL A 281 6.40 8.19 19.17
C VAL A 281 6.63 7.31 17.95
N LEU A 282 7.74 6.58 17.91
CA LEU A 282 8.07 5.59 16.87
C LEU A 282 7.69 4.19 17.36
N ARG A 283 6.50 3.72 17.00
CA ARG A 283 5.93 2.43 17.45
C ARG A 283 6.66 1.19 16.91
N GLY A 284 7.39 1.34 15.82
CA GLY A 284 7.88 0.17 15.09
C GLY A 284 6.76 -0.51 14.29
N ARG A 285 6.99 -1.76 13.91
CA ARG A 285 5.97 -2.58 13.25
C ARG A 285 4.96 -3.04 14.28
N VAL A 286 3.70 -2.99 13.89
CA VAL A 286 2.58 -3.48 14.70
C VAL A 286 1.74 -4.46 13.88
N GLU A 287 0.99 -5.30 14.54
CA GLU A 287 0.01 -6.17 13.91
C GLU A 287 -1.19 -5.37 13.37
N ARG A 288 -1.89 -5.94 12.38
CA ARG A 288 -3.00 -5.25 11.70
C ARG A 288 -4.16 -4.89 12.67
N SER A 289 -4.37 -5.68 13.72
CA SER A 289 -5.32 -5.38 14.79
C SER A 289 -4.93 -4.15 15.60
N GLU A 290 -3.66 -4.04 15.99
CA GLU A 290 -3.14 -2.88 16.72
C GLU A 290 -3.14 -1.61 15.87
N LEU A 291 -2.90 -1.75 14.56
CA LEU A 291 -2.98 -0.64 13.61
C LEU A 291 -4.40 -0.06 13.56
N ARG A 292 -5.42 -0.93 13.48
CA ARG A 292 -6.83 -0.51 13.53
C ARG A 292 -7.17 0.20 14.84
N GLU A 293 -6.65 -0.29 15.97
CA GLU A 293 -6.82 0.38 17.26
C GLU A 293 -6.16 1.75 17.30
N SER A 294 -4.98 1.91 16.71
CA SER A 294 -4.30 3.20 16.60
C SER A 294 -5.13 4.18 15.76
N TYR A 295 -5.68 3.73 14.63
CA TYR A 295 -6.57 4.57 13.81
C TYR A 295 -7.86 4.93 14.54
N ALA A 296 -8.51 3.99 15.22
CA ALA A 296 -9.73 4.25 15.98
C ALA A 296 -9.57 5.29 17.12
N ARG A 297 -8.33 5.50 17.58
CA ARG A 297 -8.00 6.49 18.63
C ARG A 297 -7.42 7.79 18.09
N ALA A 298 -7.12 7.85 16.81
CA ALA A 298 -6.52 9.02 16.18
C ALA A 298 -7.59 10.06 15.82
N HIS A 299 -7.16 11.30 15.64
CA HIS A 299 -7.98 12.43 15.23
C HIS A 299 -7.63 12.94 13.84
N GLY A 300 -6.54 12.43 13.23
CA GLY A 300 -6.13 12.71 11.87
C GLY A 300 -4.97 11.82 11.43
N TYR A 301 -4.89 11.60 10.14
CA TYR A 301 -3.85 10.80 9.49
C TYR A 301 -2.93 11.68 8.64
N LEU A 302 -1.61 11.46 8.72
CA LEU A 302 -0.61 12.24 7.99
C LEU A 302 0.15 11.38 6.99
N ALA A 303 0.18 11.78 5.72
CA ALA A 303 0.86 11.11 4.63
C ALA A 303 1.84 12.06 3.91
N PRO A 304 3.13 12.12 4.33
CA PRO A 304 4.10 13.08 3.79
C PRO A 304 4.72 12.66 2.45
N THR A 305 4.35 11.50 1.91
CA THR A 305 4.93 10.91 0.69
C THR A 305 4.52 11.70 -0.54
N ARG A 306 5.49 12.23 -1.31
CA ARG A 306 5.22 12.98 -2.56
C ARG A 306 4.99 12.08 -3.78
N LEU A 307 5.66 10.94 -3.83
CA LEU A 307 5.55 9.97 -4.93
C LEU A 307 4.89 8.69 -4.41
N GLU A 308 3.59 8.72 -4.31
CA GLU A 308 2.78 7.57 -3.91
C GLU A 308 2.05 6.99 -5.13
N ALA A 309 2.14 5.69 -5.35
CA ALA A 309 1.44 5.05 -6.45
C ALA A 309 -0.07 4.97 -6.22
N PHE A 310 -0.47 4.71 -4.98
CA PHE A 310 -1.87 4.62 -4.57
C PHE A 310 -2.08 5.20 -3.17
N GLY A 311 -1.49 4.59 -2.14
CA GLY A 311 -1.64 5.03 -0.75
C GLY A 311 -2.61 4.16 0.06
N ILE A 312 -2.38 2.84 0.11
CA ILE A 312 -3.24 1.91 0.87
C ILE A 312 -3.46 2.40 2.31
N ALA A 313 -2.43 2.87 3.00
CA ALA A 313 -2.55 3.36 4.37
C ALA A 313 -3.42 4.64 4.48
N VAL A 314 -3.46 5.46 3.43
CA VAL A 314 -4.39 6.60 3.31
C VAL A 314 -5.83 6.11 3.16
N LEU A 315 -6.04 5.11 2.30
CA LEU A 315 -7.35 4.49 2.10
C LEU A 315 -7.87 3.85 3.39
N GLU A 316 -7.01 3.12 4.10
CA GLU A 316 -7.30 2.52 5.40
C GLU A 316 -7.68 3.58 6.45
N ALA A 317 -6.94 4.68 6.51
CA ALA A 317 -7.21 5.78 7.42
C ALA A 317 -8.54 6.50 7.11
N ARG A 318 -8.82 6.77 5.83
CA ARG A 318 -10.10 7.34 5.40
C ARG A 318 -11.27 6.41 5.74
N ALA A 319 -11.14 5.12 5.50
CA ALA A 319 -12.15 4.12 5.85
C ALA A 319 -12.36 3.99 7.37
N ALA A 320 -11.33 4.29 8.17
CA ALA A 320 -11.42 4.39 9.63
C ALA A 320 -12.07 5.72 10.10
N GLY A 321 -12.50 6.59 9.19
CA GLY A 321 -13.16 7.85 9.50
C GLY A 321 -12.21 9.00 9.85
N LEU A 322 -10.91 8.88 9.56
CA LEU A 322 -9.94 9.92 9.88
C LEU A 322 -9.87 10.99 8.79
N PRO A 323 -9.88 12.28 9.16
CA PRO A 323 -9.40 13.34 8.29
C PRO A 323 -7.96 13.06 7.83
N VAL A 324 -7.71 13.11 6.54
CA VAL A 324 -6.40 12.82 5.93
C VAL A 324 -5.68 14.12 5.58
N VAL A 325 -4.39 14.23 5.88
CA VAL A 325 -3.49 15.23 5.31
C VAL A 325 -2.46 14.51 4.46
N ALA A 326 -2.43 14.79 3.17
CA ALA A 326 -1.54 14.12 2.23
C ALA A 326 -0.92 15.09 1.22
N MET A 327 0.25 14.71 0.67
CA MET A 327 0.88 15.46 -0.42
C MET A 327 0.08 15.26 -1.71
N ALA A 328 -0.27 16.37 -2.37
CA ALA A 328 -0.97 16.39 -3.65
C ALA A 328 -0.08 15.93 -4.82
N GLY A 329 -0.69 15.61 -5.97
CA GLY A 329 0.01 15.26 -7.21
C GLY A 329 0.52 13.82 -7.24
N SER A 330 -0.18 12.90 -6.59
CA SER A 330 0.17 11.48 -6.54
C SER A 330 -1.08 10.58 -6.62
N GLY A 331 -0.92 9.27 -6.46
CA GLY A 331 -2.06 8.35 -6.44
C GLY A 331 -3.03 8.54 -5.29
N VAL A 332 -2.67 9.34 -4.30
CA VAL A 332 -3.56 9.69 -3.18
C VAL A 332 -4.71 10.61 -3.64
N ASP A 333 -4.53 11.36 -4.72
CA ASP A 333 -5.56 12.25 -5.29
C ASP A 333 -6.80 11.47 -5.77
N ASP A 334 -6.67 10.17 -6.04
CA ASP A 334 -7.80 9.28 -6.37
C ASP A 334 -8.56 8.80 -5.12
N ILE A 335 -8.03 9.04 -3.92
CA ILE A 335 -8.59 8.58 -2.64
C ILE A 335 -9.17 9.73 -1.83
N VAL A 336 -8.51 10.89 -1.86
CA VAL A 336 -8.82 12.05 -1.02
C VAL A 336 -9.29 13.21 -1.88
N GLU A 337 -10.50 13.67 -1.65
CA GLU A 337 -10.99 14.95 -2.19
C GLU A 337 -10.64 16.07 -1.22
N HIS A 338 -9.95 17.11 -1.73
CA HIS A 338 -9.50 18.26 -0.93
C HIS A 338 -10.68 18.98 -0.29
N GLU A 339 -10.58 19.29 1.01
CA GLU A 339 -11.61 19.91 1.87
C GLU A 339 -12.82 19.02 2.20
N VAL A 340 -13.00 17.90 1.53
CA VAL A 340 -14.10 16.95 1.75
C VAL A 340 -13.67 15.77 2.63
N ASP A 341 -12.67 15.03 2.19
CA ASP A 341 -12.13 13.86 2.92
C ASP A 341 -10.90 14.21 3.78
N GLY A 342 -10.30 15.37 3.49
CA GLY A 342 -9.05 15.80 4.12
C GLY A 342 -8.42 16.98 3.38
N LEU A 343 -7.11 17.12 3.51
CA LEU A 343 -6.31 18.17 2.90
C LEU A 343 -5.24 17.59 1.98
N LEU A 344 -5.29 17.94 0.70
CA LEU A 344 -4.19 17.71 -0.24
C LEU A 344 -3.32 18.97 -0.28
N VAL A 345 -2.02 18.82 -0.01
CA VAL A 345 -1.09 19.94 0.14
C VAL A 345 0.10 19.84 -0.84
N PRO A 346 0.56 20.98 -1.40
CA PRO A 346 1.58 20.96 -2.45
C PRO A 346 3.02 20.82 -1.92
N ASP A 347 3.28 21.26 -0.68
CA ASP A 347 4.63 21.35 -0.14
C ASP A 347 4.67 21.18 1.40
N ASP A 348 5.88 21.25 1.98
CA ASP A 348 6.11 21.00 3.41
C ASP A 348 5.61 22.17 4.29
N THR A 349 5.59 23.38 3.77
CA THR A 349 5.02 24.54 4.46
C THR A 349 3.51 24.38 4.59
N ALA A 350 2.86 24.00 3.51
CA ALA A 350 1.43 23.69 3.50
C ALA A 350 1.12 22.44 4.36
N LEU A 351 2.01 21.43 4.40
CA LEU A 351 1.85 20.29 5.29
C LEU A 351 1.85 20.70 6.76
N ALA A 352 2.77 21.57 7.18
CA ALA A 352 2.80 22.09 8.54
C ALA A 352 1.54 22.91 8.88
N ALA A 353 1.08 23.76 7.96
CA ALA A 353 -0.16 24.52 8.11
C ALA A 353 -1.40 23.61 8.22
N ALA A 354 -1.47 22.56 7.40
CA ALA A 354 -2.54 21.57 7.44
C ALA A 354 -2.53 20.76 8.76
N ILE A 355 -1.36 20.36 9.25
CA ILE A 355 -1.23 19.72 10.57
C ILE A 355 -1.80 20.63 11.66
N ARG A 356 -1.43 21.92 11.65
CA ARG A 356 -1.97 22.90 12.59
C ARG A 356 -3.49 22.99 12.48
N ARG A 357 -4.05 23.06 11.27
CA ARG A 357 -5.48 23.10 11.05
C ARG A 357 -6.21 21.88 11.61
N VAL A 358 -5.70 20.66 11.38
CA VAL A 358 -6.28 19.44 11.98
C VAL A 358 -6.31 19.52 13.50
N VAL A 359 -5.32 20.14 14.12
CA VAL A 359 -5.25 20.26 15.59
C VAL A 359 -6.18 21.35 16.11
N ASP A 360 -6.20 22.51 15.49
CA ASP A 360 -6.83 23.71 16.02
C ASP A 360 -8.30 23.88 15.58
N ASP A 361 -8.65 23.44 14.36
CA ASP A 361 -10.01 23.60 13.81
C ASP A 361 -10.85 22.34 14.14
N VAL A 362 -11.43 22.35 15.35
CA VAL A 362 -12.25 21.23 15.88
C VAL A 362 -13.47 20.99 15.00
N ASP A 363 -14.09 22.06 14.52
CA ASP A 363 -15.33 21.98 13.72
C ASP A 363 -15.05 21.39 12.34
N TRP A 364 -13.99 21.84 11.67
CA TRP A 364 -13.57 21.27 10.40
C TRP A 364 -13.20 19.78 10.57
N ARG A 365 -12.38 19.46 11.55
CA ARG A 365 -11.98 18.08 11.85
C ARG A 365 -13.19 17.18 12.13
N GLY A 366 -14.15 17.67 12.88
CA GLY A 366 -15.40 16.97 13.19
C GLY A 366 -16.25 16.69 11.96
N ARG A 367 -16.43 17.71 11.10
CA ARG A 367 -17.19 17.56 9.84
C ARG A 367 -16.55 16.56 8.89
N VAL A 368 -15.24 16.65 8.68
CA VAL A 368 -14.51 15.72 7.79
C VAL A 368 -14.53 14.30 8.35
N ALA A 369 -14.32 14.12 9.63
CA ALA A 369 -14.41 12.82 10.27
C ALA A 369 -15.81 12.19 10.15
N GLU A 370 -16.87 12.99 10.30
CA GLU A 370 -18.24 12.52 10.11
C GLU A 370 -18.52 12.16 8.64
N HIS A 371 -18.05 12.99 7.71
CA HIS A 371 -18.13 12.68 6.28
C HIS A 371 -17.45 11.33 5.97
N ASN A 372 -16.21 11.12 6.39
CA ASN A 372 -15.47 9.90 6.13
C ASN A 372 -16.10 8.65 6.76
N ARG A 373 -16.83 8.79 7.87
CA ARG A 373 -17.59 7.68 8.47
C ARG A 373 -18.87 7.37 7.70
N SER A 374 -19.56 8.39 7.21
CA SER A 374 -20.85 8.25 6.53
C SER A 374 -20.71 7.92 5.03
N VAL A 375 -19.64 8.42 4.40
CA VAL A 375 -19.35 8.23 2.98
C VAL A 375 -18.05 7.42 2.83
N PRO A 376 -18.12 6.09 2.84
CA PRO A 376 -16.92 5.26 2.74
C PRO A 376 -16.26 5.41 1.36
N PRO A 377 -14.93 5.18 1.26
CA PRO A 377 -14.24 5.18 -0.02
C PRO A 377 -14.79 4.08 -0.95
N PRO A 378 -14.86 4.34 -2.27
CA PRO A 378 -15.38 3.37 -3.23
C PRO A 378 -14.42 2.20 -3.51
N GLN A 379 -13.15 2.30 -3.12
CA GLN A 379 -12.13 1.28 -3.36
C GLN A 379 -12.28 0.10 -2.38
N THR A 380 -13.35 -0.64 -2.53
CA THR A 380 -13.67 -1.83 -1.73
C THR A 380 -13.54 -3.09 -2.57
N TRP A 381 -13.36 -4.25 -1.93
CA TRP A 381 -13.34 -5.51 -2.65
C TRP A 381 -14.65 -5.80 -3.39
N GLY A 382 -15.79 -5.31 -2.90
CA GLY A 382 -17.07 -5.44 -3.61
C GLY A 382 -17.10 -4.73 -4.97
N THR A 383 -16.44 -3.57 -5.07
CA THR A 383 -16.37 -2.77 -6.30
C THR A 383 -15.20 -3.23 -7.18
N VAL A 384 -14.01 -3.30 -6.62
CA VAL A 384 -12.77 -3.53 -7.38
C VAL A 384 -12.70 -4.94 -7.97
N LEU A 385 -13.35 -5.94 -7.36
CA LEU A 385 -13.38 -7.28 -7.92
C LEU A 385 -14.09 -7.32 -9.28
N ALA A 386 -15.18 -6.57 -9.43
CA ALA A 386 -15.88 -6.44 -10.72
C ALA A 386 -15.00 -5.78 -11.80
N ASP A 387 -14.19 -4.78 -11.40
CA ASP A 387 -13.24 -4.12 -12.29
C ASP A 387 -12.11 -5.09 -12.72
N VAL A 388 -11.61 -5.91 -11.79
CA VAL A 388 -10.62 -6.98 -12.08
C VAL A 388 -11.19 -7.98 -13.08
N GLU A 389 -12.43 -8.45 -12.89
CA GLU A 389 -13.08 -9.37 -13.82
C GLU A 389 -13.34 -8.73 -15.19
N ALA A 390 -13.65 -7.43 -15.23
CA ALA A 390 -13.78 -6.69 -16.49
C ALA A 390 -12.43 -6.62 -17.22
N GLU A 391 -11.34 -6.40 -16.50
CA GLU A 391 -9.98 -6.40 -17.05
C GLU A 391 -9.59 -7.78 -17.60
N TYR A 392 -10.04 -8.88 -16.95
CA TYR A 392 -9.82 -10.23 -17.46
C TYR A 392 -10.59 -10.48 -18.77
N ARG A 393 -11.82 -10.01 -18.87
CA ARG A 393 -12.59 -10.08 -20.12
C ARG A 393 -11.91 -9.27 -21.23
N ARG A 394 -11.45 -8.05 -20.93
CA ARG A 394 -10.68 -7.22 -21.87
C ARG A 394 -9.42 -7.93 -22.37
N ALA A 395 -8.70 -8.66 -21.48
CA ALA A 395 -7.53 -9.44 -21.89
C ALA A 395 -7.89 -10.63 -22.80
N GLN A 396 -9.06 -11.24 -22.60
CA GLN A 396 -9.56 -12.34 -23.47
C GLN A 396 -9.98 -11.82 -24.86
N GLU A 397 -10.57 -10.63 -24.93
CA GLU A 397 -11.00 -9.99 -26.18
C GLU A 397 -9.83 -9.42 -27.00
N ALA A 398 -8.73 -9.01 -26.36
CA ALA A 398 -7.56 -8.45 -27.01
C ALA A 398 -6.65 -9.49 -27.72
N ARG A 399 -7.01 -10.77 -27.70
CA ARG A 399 -6.25 -11.89 -28.24
C ARG A 399 -6.43 -12.16 -29.75
#